data_b61f3f07620db3b015a5ced9d99ab4a8
#
_entry.id   b61f3f07620db3b015a5ced9d99ab4a8
#
_cell.length_a   1.000
_cell.length_b   1.000
_cell.length_c   1.000
_cell.angle_alpha   90.00
_cell.angle_beta   90.00
_cell.angle_gamma   90.00
#
_symmetry.space_group_name_H-M   'P 1'
#
loop_
_entity.id
_entity.type
_entity.pdbx_description
1 polymer ?
#
loop_
_entity_poly.entity_id
_entity_poly.type
_entity_poly.pdbx_seq_one_letter_code
_entity_poly.pdbx_strand_id
1 'polypeptide(L)'
;MTTVDPQQLRTFATVTRLASFSEAARELGYTQSAVSQQIAALEADLGTALLVRRPVGPTVAGRRLLEHAVPLLVRLEAARADVARLAGSPSARLVLGATPLAVGVALGRALGEVRRAYPQVEPVVRVLAQDVLAARVATGEVDLALIDGLAAPSDPLPLPEVGPLTTVAVDERPVAVALPAGHPLAGRAGLALSDLSAARWLDAPDLTPTADRLRAAAGTDGFRPATRYRGTDLNGLLALVATGHGLTLLPEPVVAGAPGVDHAPVAAPRLVHRTELVHGSLPEGPAALLARLLVD
;
A
#
# COMPACT_ATOMS: atom_id res chain seq x y z
N MET A 1 -29.30 -25.03 -1.45
CA MET A 1 -27.98 -24.41 -1.57
C MET A 1 -28.05 -23.10 -0.83
N THR A 2 -27.41 -22.99 0.30
CA THR A 2 -27.26 -21.75 1.06
C THR A 2 -26.29 -20.85 0.28
N THR A 3 -26.70 -19.63 0.01
CA THR A 3 -25.89 -18.68 -0.75
C THR A 3 -25.49 -17.57 0.19
N VAL A 4 -24.20 -17.44 0.46
CA VAL A 4 -23.67 -16.35 1.29
C VAL A 4 -23.94 -15.02 0.57
N ASP A 5 -24.73 -14.16 1.22
CA ASP A 5 -25.12 -12.85 0.68
C ASP A 5 -23.97 -11.84 0.89
N PRO A 6 -23.49 -11.16 -0.17
CA PRO A 6 -22.49 -10.10 -0.04
C PRO A 6 -22.86 -9.01 0.94
N GLN A 7 -24.14 -8.71 1.12
CA GLN A 7 -24.60 -7.73 2.09
C GLN A 7 -24.37 -8.20 3.53
N GLN A 8 -24.59 -9.48 3.80
CA GLN A 8 -24.31 -10.07 5.12
C GLN A 8 -22.81 -10.08 5.41
N LEU A 9 -21.97 -10.39 4.42
CA LEU A 9 -20.52 -10.30 4.54
C LEU A 9 -20.05 -8.87 4.86
N ARG A 10 -20.63 -7.86 4.17
CA ARG A 10 -20.34 -6.44 4.44
C ARG A 10 -20.70 -6.07 5.86
N THR A 11 -21.90 -6.46 6.31
CA THR A 11 -22.38 -6.22 7.68
C THR A 11 -21.46 -6.87 8.71
N PHE A 12 -21.05 -8.12 8.48
CA PHE A 12 -20.12 -8.83 9.36
C PHE A 12 -18.74 -8.13 9.44
N ALA A 13 -18.16 -7.76 8.30
CA ALA A 13 -16.88 -7.04 8.24
C ALA A 13 -16.97 -5.70 8.99
N THR A 14 -18.07 -4.95 8.81
CA THR A 14 -18.27 -3.64 9.46
C THR A 14 -18.44 -3.78 10.96
N VAL A 15 -19.24 -4.74 11.45
CA VAL A 15 -19.41 -5.01 12.90
C VAL A 15 -18.08 -5.40 13.53
N THR A 16 -17.30 -6.22 12.85
CA THR A 16 -15.98 -6.64 13.36
C THR A 16 -15.01 -5.47 13.45
N ARG A 17 -14.94 -4.63 12.41
CA ARG A 17 -14.05 -3.46 12.37
C ARG A 17 -14.38 -2.44 13.45
N LEU A 18 -15.66 -2.15 13.67
CA LEU A 18 -16.12 -1.17 14.66
C LEU A 18 -16.26 -1.77 16.06
N ALA A 19 -16.17 -3.10 16.22
CA ALA A 19 -16.44 -3.81 17.45
C ALA A 19 -17.79 -3.42 18.12
N SER A 20 -18.78 -3.01 17.30
CA SER A 20 -20.05 -2.44 17.76
C SER A 20 -21.17 -2.65 16.75
N PHE A 21 -22.26 -3.29 17.18
CA PHE A 21 -23.48 -3.45 16.37
C PHE A 21 -24.19 -2.11 16.11
N SER A 22 -24.21 -1.23 17.09
CA SER A 22 -24.89 0.08 16.96
C SER A 22 -24.14 1.02 16.02
N GLU A 23 -22.81 1.05 16.09
CA GLU A 23 -22.00 1.87 15.18
C GLU A 23 -22.03 1.32 13.75
N ALA A 24 -21.99 0.00 13.60
CA ALA A 24 -22.15 -0.63 12.30
C ALA A 24 -23.51 -0.33 11.68
N ALA A 25 -24.59 -0.37 12.48
CA ALA A 25 -25.92 0.00 12.02
C ALA A 25 -25.98 1.44 11.50
N ARG A 26 -25.39 2.38 12.24
CA ARG A 26 -25.31 3.79 11.84
C ARG A 26 -24.52 3.98 10.54
N GLU A 27 -23.35 3.34 10.42
CA GLU A 27 -22.52 3.44 9.24
C GLU A 27 -23.19 2.84 7.99
N LEU A 28 -23.90 1.71 8.15
CA LEU A 28 -24.56 1.02 7.05
C LEU A 28 -25.96 1.56 6.70
N GLY A 29 -26.48 2.50 7.51
CA GLY A 29 -27.83 3.05 7.32
C GLY A 29 -28.95 2.06 7.69
N TYR A 30 -28.69 1.14 8.63
CA TYR A 30 -29.64 0.15 9.12
C TYR A 30 -30.02 0.37 10.58
N THR A 31 -31.04 -0.37 11.05
CA THR A 31 -31.31 -0.51 12.48
C THR A 31 -30.37 -1.56 13.10
N GLN A 32 -30.10 -1.44 14.39
CA GLN A 32 -29.30 -2.44 15.11
C GLN A 32 -29.94 -3.85 15.06
N SER A 33 -31.27 -3.92 15.05
CA SER A 33 -31.99 -5.19 14.90
C SER A 33 -31.75 -5.82 13.54
N ALA A 34 -31.78 -5.04 12.45
CA ALA A 34 -31.51 -5.52 11.11
C ALA A 34 -30.06 -6.06 11.00
N VAL A 35 -29.08 -5.32 11.54
CA VAL A 35 -27.67 -5.78 11.59
C VAL A 35 -27.55 -7.10 12.37
N SER A 36 -28.23 -7.21 13.53
CA SER A 36 -28.22 -8.44 14.32
C SER A 36 -28.85 -9.62 13.59
N GLN A 37 -29.94 -9.39 12.84
CA GLN A 37 -30.59 -10.41 12.01
C GLN A 37 -29.71 -10.86 10.84
N GLN A 38 -29.04 -9.94 10.17
CA GLN A 38 -28.11 -10.26 9.07
C GLN A 38 -26.92 -11.12 9.57
N ILE A 39 -26.36 -10.80 10.74
CA ILE A 39 -25.31 -11.61 11.34
C ILE A 39 -25.85 -13.00 11.73
N ALA A 40 -27.01 -13.08 12.36
CA ALA A 40 -27.61 -14.36 12.74
C ALA A 40 -27.92 -15.24 11.51
N ALA A 41 -28.40 -14.65 10.41
CA ALA A 41 -28.61 -15.36 9.16
C ALA A 41 -27.29 -15.90 8.56
N LEU A 42 -26.23 -15.11 8.55
CA LEU A 42 -24.91 -15.54 8.09
C LEU A 42 -24.35 -16.68 8.96
N GLU A 43 -24.47 -16.57 10.28
CA GLU A 43 -24.04 -17.61 11.23
C GLU A 43 -24.84 -18.91 11.04
N ALA A 44 -26.15 -18.79 10.78
CA ALA A 44 -27.02 -19.94 10.49
C ALA A 44 -26.65 -20.61 9.15
N ASP A 45 -26.37 -19.84 8.09
CA ASP A 45 -25.95 -20.35 6.78
C ASP A 45 -24.63 -21.11 6.86
N LEU A 46 -23.69 -20.61 7.64
CA LEU A 46 -22.36 -21.21 7.82
C LEU A 46 -22.31 -22.26 8.96
N GLY A 47 -23.39 -22.42 9.69
CA GLY A 47 -23.51 -23.40 10.79
C GLY A 47 -22.58 -23.14 11.99
N THR A 48 -22.06 -21.93 12.14
CA THR A 48 -21.11 -21.61 13.21
C THR A 48 -21.20 -20.15 13.65
N ALA A 49 -20.91 -19.88 14.93
CA ALA A 49 -20.82 -18.52 15.44
C ALA A 49 -19.58 -17.80 14.89
N LEU A 50 -19.76 -16.61 14.34
CA LEU A 50 -18.70 -15.78 13.76
C LEU A 50 -18.26 -14.67 14.70
N LEU A 51 -19.14 -14.24 15.63
CA LEU A 51 -18.87 -13.16 16.57
C LEU A 51 -19.01 -13.60 18.02
N VAL A 52 -18.08 -13.15 18.86
CA VAL A 52 -18.27 -13.06 20.31
C VAL A 52 -19.06 -11.78 20.59
N ARG A 53 -20.03 -11.83 21.51
CA ARG A 53 -20.93 -10.72 21.79
C ARG A 53 -20.43 -9.78 22.91
N ARG A 54 -19.54 -10.26 23.78
CA ARG A 54 -19.00 -9.47 24.91
C ARG A 54 -17.59 -9.94 25.27
N PRO A 55 -16.54 -9.12 24.96
CA PRO A 55 -16.57 -7.95 24.07
C PRO A 55 -16.91 -8.37 22.62
N VAL A 56 -17.45 -7.44 21.83
CA VAL A 56 -17.75 -7.73 20.41
C VAL A 56 -16.45 -7.92 19.65
N GLY A 57 -16.33 -9.07 18.99
CA GLY A 57 -15.13 -9.40 18.22
C GLY A 57 -15.30 -10.73 17.47
N PRO A 58 -14.42 -11.02 16.49
CA PRO A 58 -14.53 -12.22 15.69
C PRO A 58 -14.08 -13.47 16.48
N THR A 59 -14.80 -14.58 16.30
CA THR A 59 -14.37 -15.93 16.71
C THR A 59 -13.20 -16.40 15.84
N VAL A 60 -12.67 -17.60 16.07
CA VAL A 60 -11.68 -18.22 15.17
C VAL A 60 -12.27 -18.37 13.76
N ALA A 61 -13.51 -18.88 13.65
CA ALA A 61 -14.22 -18.99 12.38
C ALA A 61 -14.47 -17.62 11.74
N GLY A 62 -14.85 -16.62 12.56
CA GLY A 62 -15.02 -15.25 12.08
C GLY A 62 -13.75 -14.63 11.52
N ARG A 63 -12.59 -14.80 12.18
CA ARG A 63 -11.30 -14.35 11.62
C ARG A 63 -10.99 -15.01 10.27
N ARG A 64 -11.22 -16.32 10.19
CA ARG A 64 -11.00 -17.05 8.95
C ARG A 64 -11.94 -16.57 7.83
N LEU A 65 -13.21 -16.30 8.16
CA LEU A 65 -14.14 -15.73 7.18
C LEU A 65 -13.70 -14.34 6.71
N LEU A 66 -13.18 -13.47 7.59
CA LEU A 66 -12.70 -12.13 7.21
C LEU A 66 -11.57 -12.16 6.18
N GLU A 67 -10.68 -13.15 6.26
CA GLU A 67 -9.60 -13.34 5.29
C GLU A 67 -10.13 -13.52 3.86
N HIS A 68 -11.33 -14.10 3.71
CA HIS A 68 -12.01 -14.29 2.43
C HIS A 68 -13.01 -13.16 2.12
N ALA A 69 -13.78 -12.72 3.12
CA ALA A 69 -14.87 -11.77 2.93
C ALA A 69 -14.37 -10.41 2.42
N VAL A 70 -13.27 -9.88 2.99
CA VAL A 70 -12.74 -8.57 2.60
C VAL A 70 -12.29 -8.55 1.13
N PRO A 71 -11.48 -9.50 0.64
CA PRO A 71 -11.13 -9.56 -0.78
C PRO A 71 -12.33 -9.76 -1.73
N LEU A 72 -13.33 -10.56 -1.34
CA LEU A 72 -14.54 -10.76 -2.14
C LEU A 72 -15.35 -9.47 -2.28
N LEU A 73 -15.51 -8.71 -1.20
CA LEU A 73 -16.21 -7.43 -1.22
C LEU A 73 -15.50 -6.40 -2.10
N VAL A 74 -14.17 -6.33 -2.02
CA VAL A 74 -13.37 -5.46 -2.89
C VAL A 74 -13.53 -5.88 -4.37
N ARG A 75 -13.51 -7.16 -4.68
CA ARG A 75 -13.71 -7.66 -6.05
C ARG A 75 -15.10 -7.33 -6.59
N LEU A 76 -16.13 -7.40 -5.76
CA LEU A 76 -17.50 -7.04 -6.15
C LEU A 76 -17.61 -5.54 -6.49
N GLU A 77 -17.01 -4.68 -5.66
CA GLU A 77 -16.97 -3.24 -5.93
C GLU A 77 -16.13 -2.93 -7.18
N ALA A 78 -15.01 -3.62 -7.36
CA ALA A 78 -14.17 -3.50 -8.56
C ALA A 78 -14.96 -3.84 -9.83
N ALA A 79 -15.72 -4.92 -9.83
CA ALA A 79 -16.55 -5.29 -10.98
C ALA A 79 -17.60 -4.23 -11.30
N ARG A 80 -18.24 -3.63 -10.28
CA ARG A 80 -19.17 -2.51 -10.46
C ARG A 80 -18.49 -1.27 -11.02
N ALA A 81 -17.29 -0.93 -10.51
CA ALA A 81 -16.52 0.20 -10.97
C ALA A 81 -16.06 0.03 -12.43
N ASP A 82 -15.64 -1.18 -12.84
CA ASP A 82 -15.27 -1.46 -14.22
C ASP A 82 -16.41 -1.24 -15.19
N VAL A 83 -17.59 -1.76 -14.88
CA VAL A 83 -18.80 -1.56 -15.69
C VAL A 83 -19.17 -0.07 -15.73
N ALA A 84 -19.09 0.64 -14.62
CA ALA A 84 -19.39 2.07 -14.56
C ALA A 84 -18.40 2.91 -15.39
N ARG A 85 -17.11 2.57 -15.41
CA ARG A 85 -16.10 3.23 -16.25
C ARG A 85 -16.38 3.10 -17.75
N LEU A 86 -16.88 1.95 -18.18
CA LEU A 86 -17.28 1.75 -19.58
C LEU A 86 -18.51 2.57 -19.99
N ALA A 87 -19.36 2.93 -19.02
CA ALA A 87 -20.61 3.66 -19.24
C ALA A 87 -20.46 5.19 -19.02
N GLY A 88 -19.34 5.65 -18.44
CA GLY A 88 -19.24 7.00 -17.89
C GLY A 88 -18.65 8.06 -18.80
N SER A 89 -19.07 9.31 -18.55
CA SER A 89 -18.46 10.53 -19.08
C SER A 89 -17.14 10.87 -18.37
N PRO A 90 -16.21 11.62 -19.01
CA PRO A 90 -14.96 12.04 -18.39
C PRO A 90 -15.21 12.79 -17.07
N SER A 91 -14.60 12.35 -16.00
CA SER A 91 -14.64 13.05 -14.72
C SER A 91 -13.91 14.41 -14.83
N ALA A 92 -14.45 15.45 -14.21
CA ALA A 92 -13.75 16.74 -14.04
C ALA A 92 -12.57 16.64 -13.04
N ARG A 93 -12.36 15.46 -12.46
CA ARG A 93 -11.34 15.20 -11.43
C ARG A 93 -10.48 13.99 -11.82
N LEU A 94 -9.17 14.13 -11.63
CA LEU A 94 -8.19 13.05 -11.77
C LEU A 94 -7.61 12.72 -10.40
N VAL A 95 -7.88 11.53 -9.88
CA VAL A 95 -7.37 11.08 -8.58
C VAL A 95 -6.23 10.11 -8.78
N LEU A 96 -5.02 10.54 -8.42
CA LEU A 96 -3.83 9.69 -8.39
C LEU A 96 -3.54 9.23 -6.96
N GLY A 97 -3.34 7.93 -6.77
CA GLY A 97 -2.72 7.38 -5.57
C GLY A 97 -1.21 7.28 -5.72
N ALA A 98 -0.48 7.44 -4.62
CA ALA A 98 0.96 7.20 -4.63
C ALA A 98 1.44 6.72 -3.26
N THR A 99 2.42 5.83 -3.24
CA THR A 99 3.21 5.59 -2.02
C THR A 99 4.14 6.79 -1.78
N PRO A 100 4.60 7.01 -0.53
CA PRO A 100 5.34 8.23 -0.20
C PRO A 100 6.59 8.49 -1.06
N LEU A 101 7.37 7.44 -1.36
CA LEU A 101 8.61 7.57 -2.14
C LEU A 101 8.38 7.63 -3.65
N ALA A 102 7.20 7.26 -4.13
CA ALA A 102 6.82 7.39 -5.54
C ALA A 102 6.42 8.83 -5.93
N VAL A 103 6.18 9.70 -4.95
CA VAL A 103 5.91 11.13 -5.20
C VAL A 103 7.23 11.86 -5.46
N GLY A 104 7.47 12.21 -6.71
CA GLY A 104 8.72 12.85 -7.12
C GLY A 104 8.57 13.84 -8.26
N VAL A 105 9.70 14.37 -8.73
CA VAL A 105 9.75 15.39 -9.80
C VAL A 105 9.12 14.89 -11.09
N ALA A 106 9.30 13.61 -11.44
CA ALA A 106 8.72 13.00 -12.63
C ALA A 106 7.18 13.10 -12.61
N LEU A 107 6.55 12.74 -11.48
CA LEU A 107 5.12 12.88 -11.28
C LEU A 107 4.68 14.35 -11.40
N GLY A 108 5.42 15.28 -10.78
CA GLY A 108 5.11 16.70 -10.87
C GLY A 108 5.14 17.24 -12.31
N ARG A 109 6.11 16.79 -13.11
CA ARG A 109 6.19 17.15 -14.55
C ARG A 109 5.02 16.56 -15.35
N ALA A 110 4.72 15.28 -15.16
CA ALA A 110 3.62 14.60 -15.84
C ALA A 110 2.26 15.26 -15.52
N LEU A 111 2.01 15.63 -14.26
CA LEU A 111 0.80 16.38 -13.86
C LEU A 111 0.76 17.78 -14.49
N GLY A 112 1.91 18.44 -14.69
CA GLY A 112 2.00 19.70 -15.40
C GLY A 112 1.56 19.59 -16.87
N GLU A 113 1.93 18.51 -17.56
CA GLU A 113 1.49 18.22 -18.93
C GLU A 113 -0.02 17.90 -18.99
N VAL A 114 -0.52 17.08 -18.06
CA VAL A 114 -1.95 16.79 -17.97
C VAL A 114 -2.76 18.05 -17.77
N ARG A 115 -2.32 18.96 -16.87
CA ARG A 115 -3.01 20.25 -16.65
C ARG A 115 -3.03 21.16 -17.89
N ARG A 116 -1.97 21.09 -18.72
CA ARG A 116 -1.93 21.85 -19.99
C ARG A 116 -2.89 21.27 -21.03
N ALA A 117 -2.98 19.94 -21.12
CA ALA A 117 -3.88 19.27 -22.06
C ALA A 117 -5.35 19.29 -21.63
N TYR A 118 -5.60 19.28 -20.33
CA TYR A 118 -6.95 19.25 -19.72
C TYR A 118 -7.10 20.32 -18.62
N PRO A 119 -7.20 21.61 -18.97
CA PRO A 119 -7.22 22.73 -18.00
C PRO A 119 -8.40 22.69 -17.01
N GLN A 120 -9.50 22.03 -17.38
CA GLN A 120 -10.69 21.89 -16.54
C GLN A 120 -10.61 20.74 -15.53
N VAL A 121 -9.57 19.91 -15.61
CA VAL A 121 -9.42 18.75 -14.72
C VAL A 121 -8.62 19.17 -13.48
N GLU A 122 -9.15 18.87 -12.31
CA GLU A 122 -8.46 19.04 -11.03
C GLU A 122 -7.70 17.75 -10.68
N PRO A 123 -6.35 17.73 -10.71
CA PRO A 123 -5.58 16.59 -10.24
C PRO A 123 -5.54 16.56 -8.71
N VAL A 124 -5.81 15.40 -8.13
CA VAL A 124 -5.71 15.14 -6.69
C VAL A 124 -4.72 14.02 -6.47
N VAL A 125 -3.67 14.27 -5.68
CA VAL A 125 -2.69 13.26 -5.28
C VAL A 125 -3.00 12.79 -3.85
N ARG A 126 -3.19 11.49 -3.68
CA ARG A 126 -3.39 10.85 -2.37
C ARG A 126 -2.20 9.99 -2.03
N VAL A 127 -1.51 10.31 -0.94
CA VAL A 127 -0.39 9.49 -0.45
C VAL A 127 -0.95 8.45 0.52
N LEU A 128 -0.76 7.18 0.20
CA LEU A 128 -1.35 6.04 0.92
C LEU A 128 -0.37 4.85 0.92
N ALA A 129 -0.61 3.88 1.80
CA ALA A 129 0.13 2.63 1.82
C ALA A 129 -0.20 1.75 0.59
N GLN A 130 0.75 0.92 0.16
CA GLN A 130 0.66 0.12 -1.06
C GLN A 130 -0.54 -0.84 -1.09
N ASP A 131 -0.83 -1.49 0.03
CA ASP A 131 -1.94 -2.45 0.17
C ASP A 131 -3.30 -1.78 0.00
N VAL A 132 -3.44 -0.53 0.47
CA VAL A 132 -4.66 0.26 0.32
C VAL A 132 -4.83 0.74 -1.13
N LEU A 133 -3.74 1.11 -1.81
CA LEU A 133 -3.78 1.67 -3.17
C LEU A 133 -4.35 0.69 -4.19
N ALA A 134 -3.92 -0.57 -4.18
CA ALA A 134 -4.43 -1.58 -5.12
C ALA A 134 -5.95 -1.74 -5.03
N ALA A 135 -6.50 -1.81 -3.81
CA ALA A 135 -7.94 -1.90 -3.61
C ALA A 135 -8.68 -0.65 -4.10
N ARG A 136 -8.12 0.55 -3.87
CA ARG A 136 -8.75 1.82 -4.30
C ARG A 136 -8.70 2.05 -5.81
N VAL A 137 -7.65 1.56 -6.49
CA VAL A 137 -7.62 1.53 -7.97
C VAL A 137 -8.67 0.57 -8.49
N ALA A 138 -8.74 -0.64 -7.94
CA ALA A 138 -9.74 -1.62 -8.35
C ALA A 138 -11.17 -1.08 -8.20
N THR A 139 -11.49 -0.44 -7.08
CA THR A 139 -12.84 0.11 -6.82
C THR A 139 -13.12 1.45 -7.51
N GLY A 140 -12.14 2.04 -8.22
CA GLY A 140 -12.31 3.32 -8.92
C GLY A 140 -12.33 4.57 -8.01
N GLU A 141 -11.98 4.43 -6.73
CA GLU A 141 -11.77 5.57 -5.85
C GLU A 141 -10.50 6.38 -6.20
N VAL A 142 -9.59 5.71 -6.90
CA VAL A 142 -8.34 6.23 -7.45
C VAL A 142 -8.27 5.77 -8.90
N ASP A 143 -7.98 6.66 -9.84
CA ASP A 143 -7.95 6.35 -11.27
C ASP A 143 -6.73 5.50 -11.64
N LEU A 144 -5.58 5.82 -11.06
CA LEU A 144 -4.31 5.10 -11.20
C LEU A 144 -3.43 5.34 -9.97
N ALA A 145 -2.46 4.47 -9.73
CA ALA A 145 -1.55 4.61 -8.59
C ALA A 145 -0.10 4.36 -8.98
N LEU A 146 0.82 5.13 -8.38
CA LEU A 146 2.24 4.82 -8.33
C LEU A 146 2.54 4.11 -7.02
N ILE A 147 3.02 2.89 -7.11
CA ILE A 147 3.47 2.11 -5.95
C ILE A 147 4.98 1.89 -6.03
N ASP A 148 5.62 1.77 -4.89
CA ASP A 148 7.04 1.48 -4.83
C ASP A 148 7.37 0.41 -3.78
N GLY A 149 8.52 -0.20 -3.92
CA GLY A 149 8.96 -1.22 -2.99
C GLY A 149 10.29 -1.86 -3.34
N LEU A 150 10.74 -2.73 -2.45
CA LEU A 150 11.97 -3.51 -2.64
C LEU A 150 11.66 -4.76 -3.46
N ALA A 151 12.44 -4.99 -4.52
CA ALA A 151 12.34 -6.15 -5.38
C ALA A 151 13.72 -6.64 -5.84
N ALA A 152 13.82 -7.86 -6.37
CA ALA A 152 14.93 -8.22 -7.24
C ALA A 152 14.78 -7.46 -8.58
N PRO A 153 15.88 -7.20 -9.31
CA PRO A 153 15.80 -6.51 -10.59
C PRO A 153 14.82 -7.19 -11.55
N SER A 154 13.94 -6.41 -12.14
CA SER A 154 12.88 -6.85 -13.06
C SER A 154 11.74 -7.67 -12.45
N ASP A 155 11.78 -8.01 -11.18
CA ASP A 155 10.67 -8.69 -10.52
C ASP A 155 9.54 -7.69 -10.20
N PRO A 156 8.28 -8.02 -10.52
CA PRO A 156 7.16 -7.15 -10.21
C PRO A 156 6.92 -7.05 -8.69
N LEU A 157 6.37 -5.93 -8.27
CA LEU A 157 5.94 -5.76 -6.89
C LEU A 157 4.72 -6.63 -6.59
N PRO A 158 4.67 -7.32 -5.43
CA PRO A 158 3.51 -8.13 -5.07
C PRO A 158 2.29 -7.22 -4.82
N LEU A 159 1.19 -7.54 -5.49
CA LEU A 159 -0.10 -6.91 -5.28
C LEU A 159 -1.13 -7.89 -4.72
N PRO A 160 -2.05 -7.42 -3.88
CA PRO A 160 -3.18 -8.24 -3.46
C PRO A 160 -4.10 -8.52 -4.66
N GLU A 161 -4.71 -9.70 -4.69
CA GLU A 161 -5.70 -10.06 -5.71
C GLU A 161 -7.04 -9.37 -5.48
N VAL A 162 -7.18 -8.14 -5.95
CA VAL A 162 -8.40 -7.32 -5.74
C VAL A 162 -9.25 -7.14 -6.99
N GLY A 163 -8.77 -7.56 -8.16
CA GLY A 163 -9.45 -7.42 -9.45
C GLY A 163 -8.47 -7.41 -10.62
N PRO A 164 -8.93 -7.22 -11.85
CA PRO A 164 -8.09 -7.11 -13.03
C PRO A 164 -7.35 -5.74 -12.99
N LEU A 165 -6.12 -5.75 -12.52
CA LEU A 165 -5.23 -4.60 -12.53
C LEU A 165 -4.08 -4.85 -13.50
N THR A 166 -3.67 -3.78 -14.18
CA THR A 166 -2.47 -3.73 -15.01
C THR A 166 -1.37 -3.06 -14.21
N THR A 167 -0.19 -3.67 -14.19
CA THR A 167 1.03 -3.10 -13.62
C THR A 167 2.05 -2.85 -14.71
N VAL A 168 2.67 -1.66 -14.70
CA VAL A 168 3.70 -1.27 -15.65
C VAL A 168 4.89 -0.74 -14.87
N ALA A 169 6.09 -1.25 -15.16
CA ALA A 169 7.32 -0.74 -14.57
C ALA A 169 7.55 0.71 -15.00
N VAL A 170 7.86 1.57 -14.04
CA VAL A 170 8.17 3.00 -14.27
C VAL A 170 9.65 3.27 -14.05
N ASP A 171 10.21 2.77 -12.95
CA ASP A 171 11.59 3.06 -12.57
C ASP A 171 12.18 1.97 -11.67
N GLU A 172 13.50 1.77 -11.76
CA GLU A 172 14.27 0.94 -10.84
C GLU A 172 15.53 1.73 -10.41
N ARG A 173 15.70 1.87 -9.10
CA ARG A 173 16.84 2.59 -8.51
C ARG A 173 17.65 1.68 -7.61
N PRO A 174 18.96 1.87 -7.54
CA PRO A 174 19.79 1.18 -6.57
C PRO A 174 19.33 1.54 -5.15
N VAL A 175 19.52 0.60 -4.22
CA VAL A 175 19.21 0.79 -2.81
C VAL A 175 20.49 0.92 -2.00
N ALA A 176 20.43 1.75 -0.96
CA ALA A 176 21.52 1.95 -0.03
C ALA A 176 21.01 1.91 1.41
N VAL A 177 21.88 1.50 2.30
CA VAL A 177 21.66 1.63 3.75
C VAL A 177 21.96 3.07 4.14
N ALA A 178 20.97 3.75 4.72
CA ALA A 178 21.14 5.06 5.32
C ALA A 178 21.82 4.92 6.68
N LEU A 179 22.85 5.70 6.90
CA LEU A 179 23.78 5.66 8.04
C LEU A 179 23.89 7.06 8.67
N PRO A 180 24.15 7.19 9.97
CA PRO A 180 24.55 8.49 10.53
C PRO A 180 25.85 8.98 9.87
N ALA A 181 26.01 10.30 9.75
CA ALA A 181 27.24 10.89 9.22
C ALA A 181 28.49 10.42 10.01
N GLY A 182 29.55 10.08 9.28
CA GLY A 182 30.79 9.57 9.87
C GLY A 182 30.73 8.10 10.34
N HIS A 183 29.68 7.36 9.97
CA HIS A 183 29.58 5.94 10.32
C HIS A 183 30.71 5.12 9.67
N PRO A 184 31.33 4.11 10.36
CA PRO A 184 32.45 3.32 9.82
C PRO A 184 32.17 2.55 8.51
N LEU A 185 30.91 2.36 8.17
CA LEU A 185 30.48 1.72 6.92
C LEU A 185 30.24 2.73 5.80
N ALA A 186 30.28 4.03 6.06
CA ALA A 186 30.08 5.06 5.05
C ALA A 186 31.13 4.95 3.94
N GLY A 187 30.70 5.12 2.68
CA GLY A 187 31.56 5.06 1.52
C GLY A 187 32.12 3.68 1.15
N ARG A 188 31.69 2.59 1.79
CA ARG A 188 32.03 1.24 1.32
C ARG A 188 31.41 0.98 -0.03
N ALA A 189 32.15 0.33 -0.92
CA ALA A 189 31.73 0.06 -2.31
C ALA A 189 30.54 -0.92 -2.43
N GLY A 190 30.11 -1.55 -1.35
CA GLY A 190 28.96 -2.43 -1.33
C GLY A 190 28.94 -3.21 0.00
N LEU A 191 27.73 -3.46 0.49
CA LEU A 191 27.50 -4.22 1.71
C LEU A 191 26.67 -5.47 1.38
N ALA A 192 26.98 -6.59 2.03
CA ALA A 192 26.01 -7.67 2.11
C ALA A 192 24.98 -7.31 3.18
N LEU A 193 23.70 -7.40 2.83
CA LEU A 193 22.61 -7.05 3.75
C LEU A 193 22.65 -7.94 5.02
N SER A 194 23.08 -9.22 4.87
CA SER A 194 23.29 -10.15 5.98
C SER A 194 24.29 -9.65 7.03
N ASP A 195 25.33 -8.87 6.64
CA ASP A 195 26.33 -8.36 7.53
C ASP A 195 25.76 -7.32 8.51
N LEU A 196 24.62 -6.77 8.17
CA LEU A 196 23.91 -5.75 8.95
C LEU A 196 22.75 -6.32 9.78
N SER A 197 22.60 -7.66 9.80
CA SER A 197 21.49 -8.35 10.49
C SER A 197 21.45 -8.07 12.00
N ALA A 198 22.60 -7.86 12.65
CA ALA A 198 22.72 -7.53 14.05
C ALA A 198 22.69 -6.03 14.37
N ALA A 199 22.66 -5.16 13.35
CA ALA A 199 22.60 -3.72 13.54
C ALA A 199 21.25 -3.27 14.13
N ARG A 200 21.20 -2.04 14.61
CA ARG A 200 19.96 -1.39 15.04
C ARG A 200 19.20 -0.89 13.81
N TRP A 201 17.95 -1.31 13.64
CA TRP A 201 17.11 -0.92 12.50
C TRP A 201 15.94 -0.05 12.91
N LEU A 202 15.55 0.88 12.04
CA LEU A 202 14.28 1.58 12.11
C LEU A 202 13.21 0.75 11.42
N ASP A 203 12.09 0.51 12.10
CA ASP A 203 10.89 -0.13 11.54
C ASP A 203 9.91 0.96 11.11
N ALA A 204 9.91 1.27 9.82
CA ALA A 204 9.10 2.34 9.22
C ALA A 204 8.30 1.79 8.02
N PRO A 205 7.31 0.90 8.24
CA PRO A 205 6.64 0.14 7.16
C PRO A 205 5.91 1.01 6.14
N ASP A 206 5.59 2.27 6.49
CA ASP A 206 4.95 3.21 5.56
C ASP A 206 5.95 3.83 4.56
N LEU A 207 7.28 3.67 4.79
CA LEU A 207 8.36 4.28 3.99
C LEU A 207 9.41 3.26 3.53
N THR A 208 9.66 2.21 4.31
CA THR A 208 10.80 1.32 4.11
C THR A 208 10.38 -0.14 4.21
N PRO A 209 11.18 -1.08 3.68
CA PRO A 209 10.91 -2.50 3.84
C PRO A 209 10.78 -2.89 5.31
N THR A 210 9.81 -3.71 5.63
CA THR A 210 9.64 -4.27 6.98
C THR A 210 10.80 -5.20 7.35
N ALA A 211 11.02 -5.41 8.65
CA ALA A 211 12.02 -6.36 9.14
C ALA A 211 11.84 -7.77 8.54
N ASP A 212 10.60 -8.21 8.32
CA ASP A 212 10.32 -9.52 7.70
C ASP A 212 10.77 -9.58 6.24
N ARG A 213 10.57 -8.51 5.47
CA ARG A 213 11.09 -8.41 4.10
C ARG A 213 12.62 -8.41 4.06
N LEU A 214 13.26 -7.71 5.00
CA LEU A 214 14.72 -7.69 5.11
C LEU A 214 15.27 -9.09 5.47
N ARG A 215 14.63 -9.80 6.41
CA ARG A 215 14.99 -11.19 6.76
C ARG A 215 14.85 -12.12 5.56
N ALA A 216 13.73 -12.05 4.86
CA ALA A 216 13.49 -12.87 3.67
C ALA A 216 14.54 -12.59 2.59
N ALA A 217 14.86 -11.32 2.33
CA ALA A 217 15.85 -10.93 1.33
C ALA A 217 17.29 -11.36 1.71
N ALA A 218 17.66 -11.23 2.99
CA ALA A 218 19.01 -11.53 3.47
C ALA A 218 19.20 -13.02 3.86
N GLY A 219 18.13 -13.81 3.96
CA GLY A 219 18.18 -15.20 4.38
C GLY A 219 18.64 -15.38 5.84
N THR A 220 18.29 -14.46 6.74
CA THR A 220 18.74 -14.46 8.15
C THR A 220 17.67 -13.94 9.11
N ASP A 221 17.68 -14.41 10.36
CA ASP A 221 16.72 -14.04 11.41
C ASP A 221 17.00 -12.70 12.12
N GLY A 222 17.96 -11.94 11.66
CA GLY A 222 18.33 -10.63 12.22
C GLY A 222 17.29 -9.53 12.02
N PHE A 223 17.77 -8.28 11.86
CA PHE A 223 16.97 -7.07 11.59
C PHE A 223 15.94 -6.75 12.67
N ARG A 224 16.39 -6.73 13.93
CA ARG A 224 15.51 -6.40 15.04
C ARG A 224 15.29 -4.88 15.10
N PRO A 225 14.02 -4.43 15.10
CA PRO A 225 13.72 -3.03 15.24
C PRO A 225 14.20 -2.45 16.58
N ALA A 226 15.02 -1.42 16.53
CA ALA A 226 15.41 -0.65 17.72
C ALA A 226 14.41 0.49 17.97
N THR A 227 13.89 1.09 16.91
CA THR A 227 12.89 2.16 16.97
C THR A 227 11.80 1.90 15.94
N ARG A 228 10.55 2.13 16.33
CA ARG A 228 9.38 2.05 15.43
C ARG A 228 8.94 3.46 15.06
N TYR A 229 8.90 3.73 13.76
CA TYR A 229 8.40 4.97 13.20
C TYR A 229 7.10 4.69 12.45
N ARG A 230 6.04 5.45 12.75
CA ARG A 230 4.75 5.35 12.07
C ARG A 230 4.44 6.69 11.42
N GLY A 231 4.26 6.69 10.13
CA GLY A 231 3.98 7.87 9.33
C GLY A 231 4.78 7.91 8.04
N THR A 232 4.44 8.87 7.21
CA THR A 232 4.93 9.03 5.84
C THR A 232 5.92 10.18 5.67
N ASP A 233 6.36 10.81 6.78
CA ASP A 233 7.34 11.89 6.73
C ASP A 233 8.76 11.35 6.61
N LEU A 234 9.31 11.42 5.41
CA LEU A 234 10.68 10.98 5.11
C LEU A 234 11.74 11.81 5.85
N ASN A 235 11.51 13.12 6.02
CA ASN A 235 12.49 13.97 6.70
C ASN A 235 12.61 13.60 8.18
N GLY A 236 11.51 13.29 8.84
CA GLY A 236 11.50 12.77 10.21
C GLY A 236 12.25 11.44 10.32
N LEU A 237 12.07 10.52 9.37
CA LEU A 237 12.80 9.25 9.34
C LEU A 237 14.31 9.48 9.17
N LEU A 238 14.72 10.34 8.23
CA LEU A 238 16.13 10.67 7.99
C LEU A 238 16.77 11.36 9.19
N ALA A 239 16.05 12.21 9.92
CA ALA A 239 16.54 12.83 11.17
C ALA A 239 16.81 11.77 12.26
N LEU A 240 15.99 10.73 12.36
CA LEU A 240 16.24 9.60 13.28
C LEU A 240 17.50 8.80 12.86
N VAL A 241 17.73 8.61 11.56
CA VAL A 241 18.97 8.01 11.06
C VAL A 241 20.17 8.90 11.43
N ALA A 242 20.12 10.19 11.10
CA ALA A 242 21.20 11.15 11.36
C ALA A 242 21.62 11.21 12.83
N THR A 243 20.67 10.98 13.74
CA THR A 243 20.90 11.00 15.20
C THR A 243 21.19 9.62 15.80
N GLY A 244 21.36 8.57 14.96
CA GLY A 244 21.83 7.24 15.38
C GLY A 244 20.77 6.33 16.01
N HIS A 245 19.48 6.60 15.80
CA HIS A 245 18.40 5.76 16.32
C HIS A 245 18.24 4.42 15.61
N GLY A 246 18.89 4.23 14.45
CA GLY A 246 18.92 2.99 13.69
C GLY A 246 19.23 3.23 12.22
N LEU A 247 19.48 2.13 11.52
CA LEU A 247 19.70 2.10 10.08
C LEU A 247 18.36 1.91 9.35
N THR A 248 18.31 2.28 8.08
CA THR A 248 17.18 1.97 7.22
C THR A 248 17.65 1.76 5.77
N LEU A 249 16.85 1.06 4.96
CA LEU A 249 17.10 0.82 3.56
C LEU A 249 16.19 1.72 2.72
N LEU A 250 16.80 2.54 1.87
CA LEU A 250 16.12 3.52 1.02
C LEU A 250 16.71 3.53 -0.39
N PRO A 251 16.01 4.08 -1.40
CA PRO A 251 16.61 4.37 -2.70
C PRO A 251 17.86 5.24 -2.52
N GLU A 252 18.95 4.90 -3.18
CA GLU A 252 20.21 5.64 -3.07
C GLU A 252 20.04 7.15 -3.37
N PRO A 253 19.29 7.59 -4.40
CA PRO A 253 19.09 9.02 -4.65
C PRO A 253 18.34 9.76 -3.52
N VAL A 254 17.59 9.05 -2.67
CA VAL A 254 16.87 9.64 -1.54
C VAL A 254 17.82 9.95 -0.39
N VAL A 255 18.81 9.09 -0.18
CA VAL A 255 19.80 9.27 0.93
C VAL A 255 20.99 10.10 0.50
N ALA A 256 21.32 10.11 -0.79
CA ALA A 256 22.40 10.91 -1.34
C ALA A 256 22.11 12.41 -1.17
N GLY A 257 22.87 13.08 -0.31
CA GLY A 257 22.69 14.49 -0.01
C GLY A 257 21.70 14.80 1.13
N ALA A 258 21.17 13.81 1.82
CA ALA A 258 20.38 14.03 3.03
C ALA A 258 21.25 14.58 4.16
N PRO A 259 20.86 15.68 4.82
CA PRO A 259 21.69 16.32 5.87
C PRO A 259 21.95 15.37 7.04
N GLY A 260 23.23 15.21 7.41
CA GLY A 260 23.64 14.37 8.54
C GLY A 260 23.52 12.86 8.29
N VAL A 261 23.28 12.45 7.06
CA VAL A 261 23.15 11.04 6.66
C VAL A 261 24.21 10.70 5.62
N ASP A 262 24.99 9.66 5.92
CA ASP A 262 25.84 8.96 4.96
C ASP A 262 25.12 7.72 4.45
N HIS A 263 25.66 7.06 3.44
CA HIS A 263 25.10 5.84 2.91
C HIS A 263 26.15 4.85 2.40
N ALA A 264 25.73 3.60 2.28
CA ALA A 264 26.50 2.57 1.61
C ALA A 264 25.58 1.71 0.73
N PRO A 265 25.91 1.49 -0.55
CA PRO A 265 25.09 0.69 -1.46
C PRO A 265 25.04 -0.77 -1.01
N VAL A 266 23.89 -1.42 -1.23
CA VAL A 266 23.72 -2.87 -0.98
C VAL A 266 24.13 -3.62 -2.23
N ALA A 267 25.11 -4.52 -2.09
CA ALA A 267 25.61 -5.35 -3.19
C ALA A 267 25.01 -6.76 -3.20
N ALA A 268 24.67 -7.31 -2.02
CA ALA A 268 24.12 -8.64 -1.90
C ALA A 268 23.03 -8.71 -0.79
N PRO A 269 21.86 -9.31 -1.08
CA PRO A 269 21.43 -9.74 -2.40
C PRO A 269 21.28 -8.54 -3.36
N ARG A 270 21.22 -8.78 -4.67
CA ARG A 270 20.98 -7.72 -5.63
C ARG A 270 19.53 -7.28 -5.55
N LEU A 271 19.33 -6.07 -5.04
CA LEU A 271 18.02 -5.48 -4.79
C LEU A 271 17.91 -4.11 -5.49
N VAL A 272 16.70 -3.79 -5.88
CA VAL A 272 16.34 -2.47 -6.42
C VAL A 272 15.13 -1.93 -5.69
N HIS A 273 15.02 -0.62 -5.63
CA HIS A 273 13.78 0.07 -5.32
C HIS A 273 13.04 0.27 -6.63
N ARG A 274 11.94 -0.46 -6.79
CA ARG A 274 11.12 -0.48 -7.99
C ARG A 274 9.90 0.38 -7.80
N THR A 275 9.57 1.17 -8.81
CA THR A 275 8.31 1.92 -8.90
C THR A 275 7.48 1.37 -10.04
N GLU A 276 6.20 1.12 -9.79
CA GLU A 276 5.24 0.62 -10.77
C GLU A 276 4.00 1.50 -10.82
N LEU A 277 3.47 1.66 -12.03
CA LEU A 277 2.16 2.22 -12.27
C LEU A 277 1.12 1.10 -12.21
N VAL A 278 0.08 1.30 -11.42
CA VAL A 278 -1.05 0.38 -11.27
C VAL A 278 -2.33 1.06 -11.72
N HIS A 279 -3.07 0.42 -12.60
CA HIS A 279 -4.35 0.93 -13.07
C HIS A 279 -5.32 -0.20 -13.47
N GLY A 280 -6.61 0.08 -13.49
CA GLY A 280 -7.62 -0.75 -14.14
C GLY A 280 -7.75 -0.39 -15.62
N SER A 281 -8.96 -0.49 -16.18
CA SER A 281 -9.24 0.02 -17.51
C SER A 281 -9.07 1.54 -17.55
N LEU A 282 -8.26 2.06 -18.47
CA LEU A 282 -8.03 3.49 -18.70
C LEU A 282 -8.61 3.89 -20.07
N PRO A 283 -9.85 4.42 -20.12
CA PRO A 283 -10.36 5.04 -21.34
C PRO A 283 -9.55 6.29 -21.68
N GLU A 284 -9.56 6.68 -22.97
CA GLU A 284 -8.90 7.91 -23.40
C GLU A 284 -9.31 9.11 -22.54
N GLY A 285 -8.31 9.89 -22.08
CA GLY A 285 -8.54 11.01 -21.19
C GLY A 285 -7.32 11.37 -20.34
N PRO A 286 -7.52 12.18 -19.29
CA PRO A 286 -6.42 12.69 -18.46
C PRO A 286 -5.66 11.59 -17.73
N ALA A 287 -6.34 10.51 -17.28
CA ALA A 287 -5.69 9.38 -16.62
C ALA A 287 -4.82 8.56 -17.59
N ALA A 288 -5.30 8.31 -18.81
CA ALA A 288 -4.52 7.64 -19.85
C ALA A 288 -3.31 8.45 -20.29
N LEU A 289 -3.46 9.79 -20.41
CA LEU A 289 -2.33 10.67 -20.69
C LEU A 289 -1.29 10.62 -19.56
N LEU A 290 -1.72 10.72 -18.31
CA LEU A 290 -0.83 10.64 -17.16
C LEU A 290 -0.07 9.30 -17.14
N ALA A 291 -0.76 8.20 -17.40
CA ALA A 291 -0.15 6.87 -17.46
C ALA A 291 0.97 6.78 -18.51
N ARG A 292 0.73 7.28 -19.73
CA ARG A 292 1.76 7.34 -20.78
C ARG A 292 2.97 8.17 -20.35
N LEU A 293 2.74 9.38 -19.82
CA LEU A 293 3.82 10.29 -19.40
C LEU A 293 4.67 9.79 -18.23
N LEU A 294 4.19 8.80 -17.49
CA LEU A 294 4.91 8.21 -16.37
C LEU A 294 5.74 6.99 -16.78
N VAL A 295 5.42 6.38 -17.92
CA VAL A 295 6.09 5.16 -18.42
C VAL A 295 7.13 5.49 -19.50
N ASP A 296 6.93 6.60 -20.23
CA ASP A 296 7.87 7.13 -21.24
C ASP A 296 9.08 7.84 -20.55
#